data_ff75bb7dc5dd07f84c7bc14ab17643be
#
_entry.id   ff75bb7dc5dd07f84c7bc14ab17643be
#
_cell.length_a   1.000
_cell.length_b   1.000
_cell.length_c   1.000
_cell.angle_alpha   90.00
_cell.angle_beta   90.00
_cell.angle_gamma   90.00
#
_symmetry.space_group_name_H-M   'P 1'
#
loop_
_entity.id
_entity.type
_entity.pdbx_description
1 polymer ?
#
loop_
_entity_poly.entity_id
_entity_poly.type
_entity_poly.pdbx_seq_one_letter_code
_entity_poly.pdbx_strand_id
1 'polypeptide(L)'
;MIKSIARILNIRNLLIIAVYLFIKNNKDGTYRAYEIIVESMEPSLHESDYVLAVKVSEPLNRGDIVIYEYTPKNIEIIKRVIGLPGETISNEDGVIKINGKTLNDTWGNGESVSFEATTLQEDEIFVLGDNRQKSSSDSSSIGAIKVEDCWKLRYLYWPYHKFKSYE
;
A
#
# COMPACT_ATOMS: atom_id res chain seq x y z
N MET A 1 -36.37 -17.51 9.13
CA MET A 1 -35.33 -18.22 8.33
C MET A 1 -34.93 -17.51 7.04
N ILE A 2 -35.86 -16.90 6.31
CA ILE A 2 -35.60 -16.21 5.01
C ILE A 2 -34.72 -14.94 5.17
N LYS A 3 -34.84 -14.18 6.25
CA LYS A 3 -34.01 -12.98 6.51
C LYS A 3 -32.51 -13.27 6.73
N SER A 4 -32.13 -14.49 7.14
CA SER A 4 -30.74 -14.90 7.36
C SER A 4 -30.01 -15.17 6.05
N ILE A 5 -30.69 -15.74 5.05
CA ILE A 5 -30.13 -16.07 3.73
C ILE A 5 -29.91 -14.79 2.91
N ALA A 6 -30.87 -13.84 2.98
CA ALA A 6 -30.75 -12.55 2.29
C ALA A 6 -29.57 -11.67 2.80
N ARG A 7 -29.14 -11.85 4.06
CA ARG A 7 -27.95 -11.19 4.61
C ARG A 7 -26.62 -11.75 4.06
N ILE A 8 -26.61 -13.03 3.66
CA ILE A 8 -25.42 -13.69 3.10
C ILE A 8 -25.25 -13.35 1.63
N LEU A 9 -26.35 -13.09 0.92
CA LEU A 9 -26.38 -12.83 -0.54
C LEU A 9 -26.29 -11.34 -0.91
N ASN A 10 -25.71 -10.49 -0.05
CA ASN A 10 -25.46 -9.13 -0.50
C ASN A 10 -24.26 -9.09 -1.48
N ILE A 11 -24.26 -8.11 -2.36
CA ILE A 11 -23.24 -7.98 -3.43
C ILE A 11 -21.82 -7.95 -2.88
N ARG A 12 -21.61 -7.36 -1.71
CA ARG A 12 -20.30 -7.35 -1.03
C ARG A 12 -19.81 -8.78 -0.76
N ASN A 13 -20.65 -9.59 -0.11
CA ASN A 13 -20.28 -10.95 0.27
C ASN A 13 -20.04 -11.83 -0.99
N LEU A 14 -20.83 -11.62 -2.04
CA LEU A 14 -20.63 -12.33 -3.32
C LEU A 14 -19.28 -11.97 -3.97
N LEU A 15 -18.91 -10.69 -3.98
CA LEU A 15 -17.61 -10.24 -4.50
C LEU A 15 -16.45 -10.78 -3.66
N ILE A 16 -16.55 -10.73 -2.33
CA ILE A 16 -15.51 -11.27 -1.44
C ILE A 16 -15.34 -12.78 -1.67
N ILE A 17 -16.45 -13.52 -1.78
CA ILE A 17 -16.43 -14.96 -2.07
C ILE A 17 -15.81 -15.22 -3.45
N ALA A 18 -16.17 -14.46 -4.47
CA ALA A 18 -15.62 -14.62 -5.82
C ALA A 18 -14.09 -14.37 -5.83
N VAL A 19 -13.62 -13.31 -5.18
CA VAL A 19 -12.19 -13.01 -5.04
C VAL A 19 -11.49 -14.11 -4.23
N TYR A 20 -12.10 -14.57 -3.13
CA TYR A 20 -11.54 -15.67 -2.34
C TYR A 20 -11.40 -16.96 -3.16
N LEU A 21 -12.42 -17.33 -3.95
CA LEU A 21 -12.36 -18.50 -4.83
C LEU A 21 -11.31 -18.34 -5.92
N PHE A 22 -11.19 -17.13 -6.47
CA PHE A 22 -10.14 -16.81 -7.45
C PHE A 22 -8.74 -17.02 -6.84
N ILE A 23 -8.48 -16.47 -5.66
CA ILE A 23 -7.21 -16.61 -4.96
C ILE A 23 -6.93 -18.07 -4.58
N LYS A 24 -7.94 -18.80 -4.06
CA LYS A 24 -7.81 -20.21 -3.71
C LYS A 24 -7.43 -21.09 -4.91
N ASN A 25 -7.87 -20.73 -6.11
CA ASN A 25 -7.51 -21.42 -7.35
C ASN A 25 -6.16 -20.96 -7.92
N ASN A 26 -5.62 -19.85 -7.44
CA ASN A 26 -4.31 -19.33 -7.84
C ASN A 26 -3.19 -20.05 -7.08
N LYS A 27 -2.78 -21.21 -7.62
CA LYS A 27 -1.78 -22.08 -6.99
C LYS A 27 -0.39 -21.45 -6.89
N ASP A 28 -0.11 -20.43 -7.70
CA ASP A 28 1.20 -19.78 -7.79
C ASP A 28 1.37 -18.70 -6.70
N GLY A 29 0.33 -18.44 -5.90
CA GLY A 29 0.38 -17.44 -4.85
C GLY A 29 0.62 -16.01 -5.35
N THR A 30 0.30 -15.74 -6.62
CA THR A 30 0.55 -14.45 -7.28
C THR A 30 -0.34 -13.32 -6.75
N TYR A 31 -1.52 -13.66 -6.21
CA TYR A 31 -2.50 -12.69 -5.74
C TYR A 31 -2.79 -12.84 -4.25
N ARG A 32 -2.96 -11.70 -3.58
CA ARG A 32 -3.47 -11.63 -2.20
C ARG A 32 -4.59 -10.58 -2.10
N ALA A 33 -5.61 -10.87 -1.29
CA ALA A 33 -6.67 -9.91 -0.99
C ALA A 33 -6.56 -9.44 0.46
N TYR A 34 -6.85 -8.16 0.66
CA TYR A 34 -6.77 -7.51 1.96
C TYR A 34 -7.99 -6.65 2.23
N GLU A 35 -8.37 -6.55 3.48
CA GLU A 35 -9.27 -5.53 3.99
C GLU A 35 -8.42 -4.43 4.64
N ILE A 36 -8.70 -3.18 4.29
CA ILE A 36 -8.00 -2.03 4.88
C ILE A 36 -8.60 -1.76 6.27
N ILE A 37 -7.76 -1.79 7.28
CA ILE A 37 -8.15 -1.59 8.69
C ILE A 37 -7.43 -0.39 9.32
N VAL A 38 -6.75 0.43 8.50
CA VAL A 38 -5.90 1.54 8.95
C VAL A 38 -6.17 2.81 8.16
N GLU A 39 -5.97 3.96 8.81
CA GLU A 39 -6.19 5.29 8.23
C GLU A 39 -4.93 5.88 7.58
N SER A 40 -3.79 5.17 7.63
CA SER A 40 -2.49 5.71 7.17
C SER A 40 -2.43 6.00 5.67
N MET A 41 -3.37 5.49 4.89
CA MET A 41 -3.45 5.68 3.44
C MET A 41 -4.62 6.59 3.01
N GLU A 42 -5.31 7.23 3.95
CA GLU A 42 -6.30 8.25 3.63
C GLU A 42 -5.67 9.49 2.99
N PRO A 43 -6.34 10.11 2.01
CA PRO A 43 -7.66 9.78 1.48
C PRO A 43 -7.69 8.73 0.36
N SER A 44 -6.55 8.13 -0.01
CA SER A 44 -6.47 7.21 -1.14
C SER A 44 -7.17 5.87 -0.89
N LEU A 45 -7.07 5.37 0.34
CA LEU A 45 -7.73 4.15 0.81
C LEU A 45 -8.33 4.43 2.20
N HIS A 46 -9.50 3.84 2.46
CA HIS A 46 -10.23 4.02 3.72
C HIS A 46 -10.46 2.67 4.39
N GLU A 47 -10.76 2.71 5.69
CA GLU A 47 -11.19 1.51 6.41
C GLU A 47 -12.36 0.81 5.71
N SER A 48 -12.34 -0.52 5.75
CA SER A 48 -13.31 -1.40 5.07
C SER A 48 -13.28 -1.33 3.53
N ASP A 49 -12.27 -0.70 2.93
CA ASP A 49 -11.96 -0.91 1.52
C ASP A 49 -11.33 -2.33 1.36
N TYR A 50 -11.69 -3.03 0.29
CA TYR A 50 -11.12 -4.33 -0.05
C TYR A 50 -10.28 -4.21 -1.31
N VAL A 51 -9.06 -4.69 -1.22
CA VAL A 51 -8.05 -4.54 -2.28
C VAL A 51 -7.47 -5.90 -2.68
N LEU A 52 -7.06 -5.98 -3.94
CA LEU A 52 -6.32 -7.10 -4.50
C LEU A 52 -4.91 -6.63 -4.87
N ALA A 53 -3.92 -7.33 -4.37
CA ALA A 53 -2.52 -7.09 -4.66
C ALA A 53 -1.90 -8.28 -5.41
N VAL A 54 -0.84 -8.00 -6.18
CA VAL A 54 -0.06 -8.98 -6.91
C VAL A 54 1.38 -9.00 -6.41
N LYS A 55 2.02 -10.16 -6.42
CA LYS A 55 3.45 -10.25 -6.11
C LYS A 55 4.24 -9.38 -7.10
N VAL A 56 5.15 -8.57 -6.58
CA VAL A 56 5.98 -7.71 -7.42
C VAL A 56 6.87 -8.58 -8.32
N SER A 57 6.76 -8.40 -9.62
CA SER A 57 7.52 -9.09 -10.68
C SER A 57 8.11 -8.13 -11.70
N GLU A 58 7.73 -6.87 -11.64
CA GLU A 58 8.19 -5.79 -12.53
C GLU A 58 8.71 -4.63 -11.67
N PRO A 59 9.53 -3.73 -12.22
CA PRO A 59 9.98 -2.55 -11.49
C PRO A 59 8.81 -1.73 -10.98
N LEU A 60 8.90 -1.31 -9.72
CA LEU A 60 7.93 -0.39 -9.12
C LEU A 60 8.12 1.02 -9.62
N ASN A 61 7.02 1.75 -9.71
CA ASN A 61 7.02 3.18 -10.03
C ASN A 61 6.79 4.01 -8.77
N ARG A 62 7.28 5.24 -8.77
CA ARG A 62 6.92 6.22 -7.75
C ARG A 62 5.42 6.47 -7.80
N GLY A 63 4.77 6.38 -6.64
CA GLY A 63 3.33 6.48 -6.52
C GLY A 63 2.60 5.13 -6.46
N ASP A 64 3.25 4.02 -6.77
CA ASP A 64 2.68 2.68 -6.55
C ASP A 64 2.35 2.48 -5.07
N ILE A 65 1.28 1.76 -4.79
CA ILE A 65 0.94 1.36 -3.42
C ILE A 65 1.37 -0.09 -3.24
N VAL A 66 2.12 -0.34 -2.16
CA VAL A 66 2.65 -1.68 -1.85
C VAL A 66 2.20 -2.13 -0.46
N ILE A 67 2.11 -3.43 -0.32
CA ILE A 67 1.85 -4.12 0.93
C ILE A 67 3.06 -5.00 1.22
N TYR A 68 3.57 -4.97 2.45
CA TYR A 68 4.71 -5.76 2.87
C TYR A 68 4.53 -6.26 4.30
N GLU A 69 5.18 -7.36 4.61
CA GLU A 69 5.17 -7.96 5.95
C GLU A 69 6.27 -7.33 6.81
N TYR A 70 5.89 -6.68 7.90
CA TYR A 70 6.81 -6.16 8.89
C TYR A 70 7.04 -7.21 9.98
N THR A 71 8.02 -8.07 9.74
CA THR A 71 8.36 -9.22 10.57
C THR A 71 8.51 -8.92 12.06
N PRO A 72 9.13 -7.78 12.50
CA PRO A 72 9.27 -7.51 13.93
C PRO A 72 7.95 -7.42 14.70
N LYS A 73 6.85 -7.09 14.02
CA LYS A 73 5.50 -7.00 14.63
C LYS A 73 4.54 -8.05 14.11
N ASN A 74 4.96 -8.86 13.15
CA ASN A 74 4.11 -9.84 12.44
C ASN A 74 2.80 -9.20 11.93
N ILE A 75 2.93 -8.05 11.27
CA ILE A 75 1.82 -7.29 10.68
C ILE A 75 2.09 -6.99 9.21
N GLU A 76 1.04 -6.92 8.42
CA GLU A 76 1.10 -6.43 7.05
C GLU A 76 0.85 -4.92 7.03
N ILE A 77 1.69 -4.20 6.31
CA ILE A 77 1.68 -2.74 6.24
C ILE A 77 1.44 -2.33 4.79
N ILE A 78 0.56 -1.35 4.60
CA ILE A 78 0.27 -0.77 3.29
C ILE A 78 0.77 0.67 3.23
N LYS A 79 1.59 0.99 2.21
CA LYS A 79 2.22 2.31 2.02
C LYS A 79 2.40 2.62 0.54
N ARG A 80 2.75 3.88 0.25
CA ARG A 80 3.05 4.37 -1.10
C ARG A 80 4.55 4.46 -1.32
N VAL A 81 5.00 4.04 -2.50
CA VAL A 81 6.39 4.17 -2.95
C VAL A 81 6.71 5.64 -3.23
N ILE A 82 7.68 6.17 -2.50
CA ILE A 82 8.15 7.55 -2.61
C ILE A 82 9.59 7.60 -3.14
N GLY A 83 10.49 6.73 -2.69
CA GLY A 83 11.84 6.59 -3.20
C GLY A 83 11.99 5.29 -3.98
N LEU A 84 12.75 5.32 -5.08
CA LEU A 84 13.04 4.19 -5.95
C LEU A 84 14.49 3.70 -5.73
N PRO A 85 14.82 2.46 -6.13
CA PRO A 85 16.18 1.94 -6.05
C PRO A 85 17.25 2.90 -6.58
N GLY A 86 18.37 3.02 -5.87
CA GLY A 86 19.48 3.90 -6.21
C GLY A 86 19.28 5.40 -5.94
N GLU A 87 18.10 5.81 -5.49
CA GLU A 87 17.83 7.22 -5.17
C GLU A 87 18.25 7.59 -3.77
N THR A 88 18.62 8.86 -3.59
CA THR A 88 18.78 9.47 -2.27
C THR A 88 17.51 10.26 -1.92
N ILE A 89 16.85 9.90 -0.82
CA ILE A 89 15.67 10.58 -0.32
C ILE A 89 15.99 11.29 0.99
N SER A 90 15.48 12.50 1.15
CA SER A 90 15.54 13.26 2.41
C SER A 90 14.25 14.03 2.65
N ASN A 91 14.03 14.42 3.90
CA ASN A 91 12.96 15.34 4.27
C ASN A 91 13.53 16.42 5.18
N GLU A 92 13.54 17.63 4.69
CA GLU A 92 13.98 18.83 5.41
C GLU A 92 12.78 19.76 5.56
N ASP A 93 12.41 20.08 6.79
CA ASP A 93 11.30 20.98 7.11
C ASP A 93 9.97 20.61 6.45
N GLY A 94 9.68 19.30 6.38
CA GLY A 94 8.45 18.79 5.76
C GLY A 94 8.51 18.66 4.23
N VAL A 95 9.62 19.07 3.60
CA VAL A 95 9.81 19.02 2.14
C VAL A 95 10.60 17.77 1.75
N ILE A 96 9.95 16.86 1.06
CA ILE A 96 10.62 15.64 0.54
C ILE A 96 11.45 16.00 -0.68
N LYS A 97 12.69 15.54 -0.70
CA LYS A 97 13.62 15.68 -1.82
C LYS A 97 14.07 14.32 -2.32
N ILE A 98 14.17 14.17 -3.63
CA ILE A 98 14.75 13.01 -4.32
C ILE A 98 15.97 13.49 -5.09
N ASN A 99 17.14 12.93 -4.78
CA ASN A 99 18.42 13.32 -5.37
C ASN A 99 18.64 14.85 -5.28
N GLY A 100 18.28 15.44 -4.13
CA GLY A 100 18.38 16.86 -3.86
C GLY A 100 17.32 17.76 -4.51
N LYS A 101 16.40 17.21 -5.32
CA LYS A 101 15.31 17.96 -5.96
C LYS A 101 14.00 17.77 -5.20
N THR A 102 13.26 18.84 -4.97
CA THR A 102 11.95 18.80 -4.34
C THR A 102 11.00 17.88 -5.10
N LEU A 103 10.40 16.92 -4.39
CA LEU A 103 9.36 16.07 -4.93
C LEU A 103 8.04 16.85 -5.00
N ASN A 104 7.37 16.82 -6.16
CA ASN A 104 5.97 17.22 -6.25
C ASN A 104 5.09 16.11 -5.67
N ASP A 105 4.95 16.11 -4.35
CA ASP A 105 4.20 15.10 -3.62
C ASP A 105 2.71 15.43 -3.64
N THR A 106 2.00 14.84 -4.59
CA THR A 106 0.55 15.03 -4.76
C THR A 106 -0.29 14.04 -3.95
N TRP A 107 0.34 13.10 -3.25
CA TRP A 107 -0.33 12.05 -2.47
C TRP A 107 -0.39 12.36 -0.98
N GLY A 108 0.66 13.00 -0.46
CA GLY A 108 0.79 13.27 0.96
C GLY A 108 -0.25 14.25 1.47
N ASN A 109 -0.90 13.89 2.58
CA ASN A 109 -1.81 14.73 3.33
C ASN A 109 -1.22 14.97 4.74
N GLY A 110 -1.02 16.23 5.08
CA GLY A 110 -0.38 16.67 6.32
C GLY A 110 1.15 16.78 6.20
N GLU A 111 1.78 17.25 7.25
CA GLU A 111 3.23 17.42 7.33
C GLU A 111 3.93 16.08 7.53
N SER A 112 4.96 15.83 6.75
CA SER A 112 5.83 14.67 6.93
C SER A 112 6.82 14.91 8.07
N VAL A 113 7.08 13.87 8.86
CA VAL A 113 8.15 13.89 9.86
C VAL A 113 9.49 14.04 9.14
N SER A 114 10.36 14.94 9.64
CA SER A 114 11.72 15.08 9.12
C SER A 114 12.52 13.79 9.33
N PHE A 115 13.30 13.41 8.33
CA PHE A 115 14.23 12.28 8.38
C PHE A 115 15.52 12.62 7.65
N GLU A 116 16.61 11.98 8.06
CA GLU A 116 17.93 12.17 7.45
C GLU A 116 17.99 11.61 6.03
N ALA A 117 18.92 12.14 5.23
CA ALA A 117 19.13 11.67 3.88
C ALA A 117 19.53 10.18 3.89
N THR A 118 18.81 9.38 3.13
CA THR A 118 19.05 7.95 2.98
C THR A 118 19.21 7.60 1.49
N THR A 119 20.30 6.91 1.14
CA THR A 119 20.50 6.38 -0.21
C THR A 119 20.04 4.94 -0.27
N LEU A 120 19.11 4.66 -1.17
CA LEU A 120 18.48 3.35 -1.34
C LEU A 120 19.41 2.41 -2.14
N GLN A 121 19.49 1.16 -1.74
CA GLN A 121 20.17 0.12 -2.50
C GLN A 121 19.35 -0.24 -3.76
N GLU A 122 19.94 -1.04 -4.65
CA GLU A 122 19.29 -1.45 -5.92
C GLU A 122 18.03 -2.35 -5.72
N ASP A 123 17.86 -2.91 -4.54
CA ASP A 123 16.72 -3.75 -4.16
C ASP A 123 15.79 -3.07 -3.12
N GLU A 124 16.02 -1.80 -2.83
CA GLU A 124 15.30 -1.07 -1.78
C GLU A 124 14.39 0.03 -2.34
N ILE A 125 13.28 0.24 -1.65
CA ILE A 125 12.36 1.35 -1.86
C ILE A 125 12.10 2.08 -0.54
N PHE A 126 11.73 3.35 -0.66
CA PHE A 126 11.28 4.15 0.48
C PHE A 126 9.79 4.40 0.36
N VAL A 127 9.06 4.07 1.40
CA VAL A 127 7.59 4.14 1.40
C VAL A 127 7.07 5.04 2.50
N LEU A 128 6.02 5.80 2.20
CA LEU A 128 5.32 6.65 3.17
C LEU A 128 3.81 6.39 3.14
N GLY A 129 3.15 6.64 4.26
CA GLY A 129 1.69 6.72 4.29
C GLY A 129 1.20 8.01 3.64
N ASP A 130 0.03 7.98 2.98
CA ASP A 130 -0.58 9.18 2.41
C ASP A 130 -1.04 10.13 3.53
N ASN A 131 -1.63 9.59 4.59
CA ASN A 131 -1.92 10.33 5.81
C ASN A 131 -0.64 10.41 6.68
N ARG A 132 0.18 11.43 6.46
CA ARG A 132 1.49 11.61 7.07
C ARG A 132 1.44 11.58 8.60
N GLN A 133 0.44 12.19 9.19
CA GLN A 133 0.28 12.30 10.65
C GLN A 133 -0.15 10.97 11.31
N LYS A 134 -0.85 10.11 10.58
CA LYS A 134 -1.33 8.80 11.06
C LYS A 134 -0.48 7.62 10.58
N SER A 135 0.67 7.89 9.96
CA SER A 135 1.59 6.89 9.44
C SER A 135 2.76 6.69 10.38
N SER A 136 2.68 5.73 11.29
CA SER A 136 3.70 5.46 12.31
C SER A 136 4.66 4.31 11.97
N SER A 137 4.41 3.58 10.90
CA SER A 137 5.20 2.41 10.51
C SER A 137 5.50 2.48 9.02
N ASP A 138 6.18 3.53 8.59
CA ASP A 138 6.67 3.71 7.23
C ASP A 138 8.19 3.94 7.24
N SER A 139 8.79 4.13 6.08
CA SER A 139 10.25 4.20 5.96
C SER A 139 10.87 5.36 6.74
N SER A 140 10.12 6.39 7.12
CA SER A 140 10.63 7.45 8.00
C SER A 140 10.97 6.94 9.41
N SER A 141 10.34 5.84 9.83
CA SER A 141 10.51 5.24 11.16
C SER A 141 11.20 3.88 11.14
N ILE A 142 11.02 3.08 10.09
CA ILE A 142 11.55 1.71 10.01
C ILE A 142 12.67 1.54 8.99
N GLY A 143 12.99 2.60 8.21
CA GLY A 143 13.98 2.54 7.13
C GLY A 143 13.43 2.01 5.81
N ALA A 144 14.32 1.86 4.83
CA ALA A 144 14.00 1.31 3.53
C ALA A 144 13.51 -0.14 3.63
N ILE A 145 12.68 -0.58 2.68
CA ILE A 145 12.16 -1.94 2.59
C ILE A 145 12.57 -2.58 1.28
N LYS A 146 12.67 -3.91 1.25
CA LYS A 146 13.08 -4.64 0.06
C LYS A 146 11.90 -4.84 -0.90
N VAL A 147 12.16 -4.68 -2.19
CA VAL A 147 11.16 -4.87 -3.25
C VAL A 147 10.62 -6.29 -3.26
N GLU A 148 11.47 -7.28 -3.01
CA GLU A 148 11.10 -8.70 -3.02
C GLU A 148 10.05 -9.08 -1.96
N ASP A 149 9.97 -8.30 -0.86
CA ASP A 149 9.00 -8.51 0.22
C ASP A 149 7.64 -7.89 -0.07
N CYS A 150 7.51 -7.20 -1.22
CA CYS A 150 6.35 -6.39 -1.54
C CYS A 150 5.33 -7.09 -2.43
N TRP A 151 4.09 -6.65 -2.25
CA TRP A 151 2.93 -6.92 -3.09
C TRP A 151 2.42 -5.58 -3.61
N LYS A 152 2.32 -5.42 -4.94
CA LYS A 152 1.79 -4.20 -5.55
C LYS A 152 0.26 -4.24 -5.53
N LEU A 153 -0.37 -3.18 -5.04
CA LEU A 153 -1.82 -3.02 -5.11
C LEU A 153 -2.25 -2.92 -6.58
N ARG A 154 -3.23 -3.73 -6.98
CA ARG A 154 -3.71 -3.78 -8.35
C ARG A 154 -5.13 -3.27 -8.50
N TYR A 155 -6.02 -3.65 -7.58
CA TYR A 155 -7.42 -3.26 -7.63
C TYR A 155 -7.94 -2.93 -6.24
N LEU A 156 -8.70 -1.81 -6.15
CA LEU A 156 -9.68 -1.60 -5.11
C LEU A 156 -10.99 -2.12 -5.67
N TYR A 157 -11.54 -3.20 -5.12
CA TYR A 157 -12.72 -3.86 -5.68
C TYR A 157 -13.99 -3.69 -4.84
N TRP A 158 -13.85 -3.22 -3.62
CA TRP A 158 -14.97 -2.85 -2.77
C TRP A 158 -14.62 -1.63 -1.92
N PRO A 159 -15.56 -0.67 -1.72
CA PRO A 159 -16.92 -0.67 -2.25
C PRO A 159 -16.94 -0.46 -3.77
N TYR A 160 -17.87 -1.09 -4.47
CA TYR A 160 -17.89 -1.16 -5.94
C TYR A 160 -17.95 0.23 -6.62
N HIS A 161 -18.56 1.22 -5.97
CA HIS A 161 -18.61 2.60 -6.50
C HIS A 161 -17.26 3.33 -6.45
N LYS A 162 -16.29 2.79 -5.70
CA LYS A 162 -14.91 3.26 -5.65
C LYS A 162 -13.97 2.37 -6.47
N PHE A 163 -14.50 1.42 -7.26
CA PHE A 163 -13.65 0.52 -8.04
C PHE A 163 -12.56 1.29 -8.77
N LYS A 164 -11.30 0.89 -8.57
CA LYS A 164 -10.14 1.53 -9.17
C LYS A 164 -9.08 0.48 -9.51
N SER A 165 -8.52 0.59 -10.72
CA SER A 165 -7.32 -0.12 -11.12
C SER A 165 -6.10 0.76 -10.83
N TYR A 166 -5.04 0.15 -10.33
CA TYR A 166 -3.73 0.75 -10.12
C TYR A 166 -2.77 0.06 -11.10
N GLU A 167 -2.33 0.81 -12.09
CA GLU A 167 -1.43 0.32 -13.16
C GLU A 167 0.03 0.26 -12.72
#